data_db8597320bbbc3a4277ac51d66f267db
#
_entry.id   db8597320bbbc3a4277ac51d66f267db
#
_cell.length_a   1.000
_cell.length_b   1.000
_cell.length_c   1.000
_cell.angle_alpha   90.00
_cell.angle_beta   90.00
_cell.angle_gamma   90.00
#
_symmetry.space_group_name_H-M   'P 1'
#
loop_
_entity.id
_entity.type
_entity.pdbx_description
1 polymer ?
#
loop_
_entity_poly.entity_id
_entity_poly.type
_entity_poly.pdbx_seq_one_letter_code
_entity_poly.pdbx_strand_id
1 'polypeptide(L)'
;SNTGSCRAGRPLAGSSHADGTRRDSARLSGPRHRRLQQPLLPALVLRVPGIYAADRLPVERLRQQVPALVPADDVITNHIHADDLARIARTALLRGPRQRVINAVDDSQMTLGDYLDQVADRLGLPRPPRHSRAELTRTLSEVRMSFMRESRRLDTRRLKRELRVRLQWPTVAAFLARAPI
;
A
#
# COMPACT_ATOMS: atom_id res chain seq x y z
N SER A 1 -11.49 7.07 63.41
CA SER A 1 -12.67 6.60 64.19
C SER A 1 -13.63 5.93 63.24
N ASN A 2 -13.86 4.77 63.21
CA ASN A 2 -14.38 3.67 63.96
C ASN A 2 -14.76 2.56 62.95
N THR A 3 -14.11 1.45 62.87
CA THR A 3 -14.33 0.14 63.49
C THR A 3 -15.75 -0.44 63.42
N GLY A 4 -15.82 -1.71 62.96
CA GLY A 4 -16.96 -2.60 63.12
C GLY A 4 -16.97 -3.73 62.09
N SER A 5 -16.29 -4.71 62.18
CA SER A 5 -16.22 -6.11 62.65
C SER A 5 -17.54 -6.73 63.10
N CYS A 6 -17.93 -7.89 62.49
CA CYS A 6 -18.47 -9.12 63.08
C CYS A 6 -18.90 -10.07 61.94
N ARG A 7 -18.21 -11.18 61.75
CA ARG A 7 -18.35 -12.56 62.28
C ARG A 7 -19.62 -13.30 61.87
N ALA A 8 -19.43 -14.29 61.06
CA ALA A 8 -19.52 -15.74 61.29
C ALA A 8 -20.94 -16.38 61.29
N GLY A 9 -21.05 -17.47 60.53
CA GLY A 9 -22.14 -18.40 60.62
C GLY A 9 -22.16 -19.48 59.54
N ARG A 10 -21.37 -20.57 59.69
CA ARG A 10 -21.73 -21.93 59.21
C ARG A 10 -22.46 -22.62 60.43
N PRO A 11 -23.28 -23.64 60.22
CA PRO A 11 -22.98 -24.90 59.59
C PRO A 11 -24.18 -25.75 59.01
N LEU A 12 -23.76 -26.92 58.50
CA LEU A 12 -24.40 -28.29 58.50
C LEU A 12 -25.26 -28.64 57.25
N ALA A 13 -24.75 -29.50 56.46
CA ALA A 13 -24.92 -30.93 56.22
C ALA A 13 -26.37 -31.44 56.11
N GLY A 14 -26.67 -32.04 55.00
CA GLY A 14 -27.88 -32.85 54.77
C GLY A 14 -27.73 -33.65 53.48
N SER A 15 -27.55 -34.89 53.60
CA SER A 15 -27.26 -35.97 52.69
C SER A 15 -28.42 -36.38 51.77
N SER A 16 -28.00 -37.02 50.67
CA SER A 16 -28.60 -38.17 49.98
C SER A 16 -29.73 -37.92 48.97
N HIS A 17 -29.62 -38.29 47.78
CA HIS A 17 -29.98 -39.55 47.14
C HIS A 17 -29.88 -39.39 45.60
N ALA A 18 -29.35 -40.42 45.00
CA ALA A 18 -29.25 -40.62 43.56
C ALA A 18 -30.64 -40.73 42.92
N ASP A 19 -30.80 -40.19 41.75
CA ASP A 19 -31.51 -40.92 40.70
C ASP A 19 -30.95 -40.56 39.33
N GLY A 20 -30.61 -41.61 38.61
CA GLY A 20 -30.03 -41.51 37.28
C GLY A 20 -31.11 -41.33 36.24
N THR A 21 -30.94 -40.31 35.47
CA THR A 21 -31.55 -40.25 34.14
C THR A 21 -30.48 -39.82 33.14
N ARG A 22 -29.93 -40.82 32.48
CA ARG A 22 -29.17 -40.64 31.26
C ARG A 22 -30.06 -39.90 30.26
N ARG A 23 -29.84 -38.61 30.08
CA ARG A 23 -30.30 -37.90 28.88
C ARG A 23 -29.26 -38.08 27.82
N ASP A 24 -29.52 -38.99 26.88
CA ASP A 24 -28.87 -39.05 25.61
C ASP A 24 -28.98 -37.68 24.89
N SER A 25 -27.95 -36.88 25.02
CA SER A 25 -27.77 -35.73 24.16
C SER A 25 -27.39 -36.22 22.76
N ALA A 26 -28.42 -36.58 22.01
CA ALA A 26 -28.27 -36.73 20.57
C ALA A 26 -27.63 -35.45 20.00
N ARG A 27 -26.34 -35.53 19.73
CA ARG A 27 -25.64 -34.51 18.95
C ARG A 27 -26.28 -34.47 17.58
N LEU A 28 -27.17 -33.52 17.37
CA LEU A 28 -27.62 -33.13 16.07
C LEU A 28 -26.37 -32.59 15.31
N SER A 29 -25.70 -33.50 14.62
CA SER A 29 -24.72 -33.15 13.60
C SER A 29 -25.46 -32.51 12.44
N GLY A 30 -25.74 -31.21 12.57
CA GLY A 30 -26.21 -30.39 11.46
C GLY A 30 -25.27 -30.52 10.26
N PRO A 31 -25.79 -30.38 9.04
CA PRO A 31 -24.97 -30.52 7.85
C PRO A 31 -23.82 -29.50 7.94
N ARG A 32 -22.62 -30.02 8.05
CA ARG A 32 -21.41 -29.21 7.89
C ARG A 32 -21.49 -28.61 6.51
N HIS A 33 -21.83 -27.34 6.41
CA HIS A 33 -21.69 -26.59 5.19
C HIS A 33 -20.25 -26.74 4.75
N ARG A 34 -20.01 -27.68 3.85
CA ARG A 34 -18.79 -27.79 3.10
C ARG A 34 -18.67 -26.47 2.35
N ARG A 35 -17.96 -25.50 2.92
CA ARG A 35 -17.50 -24.34 2.16
C ARG A 35 -16.82 -24.94 0.95
N LEU A 36 -17.48 -24.85 -0.19
CA LEU A 36 -16.84 -25.09 -1.47
C LEU A 36 -15.66 -24.14 -1.50
N GLN A 37 -14.48 -24.66 -1.20
CA GLN A 37 -13.23 -23.94 -1.43
C GLN A 37 -13.16 -23.82 -2.95
N GLN A 38 -13.69 -22.71 -3.47
CA GLN A 38 -13.44 -22.36 -4.86
C GLN A 38 -11.93 -22.35 -5.01
N PRO A 39 -11.38 -23.09 -5.96
CA PRO A 39 -9.95 -23.08 -6.19
C PRO A 39 -9.54 -21.65 -6.46
N LEU A 40 -8.81 -21.04 -5.53
CA LEU A 40 -8.26 -19.70 -5.74
C LEU A 40 -7.42 -19.78 -7.00
N LEU A 41 -7.85 -19.05 -8.04
CA LEU A 41 -7.06 -18.95 -9.26
C LEU A 41 -5.64 -18.51 -8.89
N PRO A 42 -4.63 -19.19 -9.40
CA PRO A 42 -3.25 -18.85 -9.13
C PRO A 42 -2.95 -17.49 -9.78
N ALA A 43 -3.04 -16.42 -9.01
CA ALA A 43 -2.84 -15.06 -9.49
C ALA A 43 -1.58 -14.45 -8.86
N LEU A 44 -0.88 -13.64 -9.64
CA LEU A 44 0.13 -12.70 -9.18
C LEU A 44 -0.42 -11.30 -9.41
N VAL A 45 -0.43 -10.48 -8.37
CA VAL A 45 -0.85 -9.08 -8.44
C VAL A 45 0.38 -8.18 -8.49
N LEU A 46 0.51 -7.38 -9.54
CA LEU A 46 1.49 -6.31 -9.60
C LEU A 46 0.82 -5.00 -9.16
N ARG A 47 1.35 -4.37 -8.12
CA ARG A 47 0.97 -3.01 -7.74
C ARG A 47 1.87 -2.04 -8.49
N VAL A 48 1.28 -1.28 -9.41
CA VAL A 48 1.98 -0.36 -10.29
C VAL A 48 1.68 1.07 -9.85
N PRO A 49 2.71 1.88 -9.54
CA PRO A 49 2.56 3.30 -9.19
C PRO A 49 2.56 4.19 -10.42
N GLY A 50 3.03 5.43 -10.30
CA GLY A 50 3.23 6.35 -11.41
C GLY A 50 4.21 5.79 -12.45
N ILE A 51 3.75 5.61 -13.68
CA ILE A 51 4.60 5.14 -14.78
C ILE A 51 5.22 6.35 -15.47
N TYR A 52 6.56 6.34 -15.65
CA TYR A 52 7.25 7.37 -16.40
C TYR A 52 8.01 6.80 -17.60
N ALA A 53 8.22 7.64 -18.60
CA ALA A 53 9.03 7.44 -19.78
C ALA A 53 9.29 8.81 -20.41
N ALA A 54 10.09 8.91 -21.46
CA ALA A 54 10.39 10.19 -22.11
C ALA A 54 9.11 10.92 -22.58
N ASP A 55 8.15 10.17 -23.12
CA ASP A 55 6.85 10.67 -23.61
C ASP A 55 5.78 10.80 -22.50
N ARG A 56 6.11 10.47 -21.25
CA ARG A 56 5.17 10.43 -20.11
C ARG A 56 5.60 11.29 -18.93
N LEU A 57 6.58 12.16 -19.14
CA LEU A 57 6.95 13.15 -18.14
C LEU A 57 5.83 14.19 -17.96
N PRO A 58 5.68 14.78 -16.77
CA PRO A 58 4.59 15.73 -16.47
C PRO A 58 4.83 17.12 -17.08
N VAL A 59 5.24 17.18 -18.36
CA VAL A 59 5.63 18.41 -19.07
C VAL A 59 4.51 19.43 -19.08
N GLU A 60 3.29 18.99 -19.42
CA GLU A 60 2.13 19.87 -19.50
C GLU A 60 1.75 20.45 -18.13
N ARG A 61 1.84 19.64 -17.08
CA ARG A 61 1.64 20.09 -15.71
C ARG A 61 2.64 21.20 -15.33
N LEU A 62 3.91 21.05 -15.73
CA LEU A 62 4.96 22.03 -15.46
C LEU A 62 4.73 23.32 -16.26
N ARG A 63 4.38 23.21 -17.55
CA ARG A 63 4.06 24.37 -18.39
C ARG A 63 2.88 25.17 -17.86
N GLN A 64 1.86 24.49 -17.37
CA GLN A 64 0.69 25.11 -16.76
C GLN A 64 0.97 25.67 -15.35
N GLN A 65 2.18 25.49 -14.83
CA GLN A 65 2.56 25.93 -13.48
C GLN A 65 1.57 25.45 -12.41
N VAL A 66 1.05 24.21 -12.56
CA VAL A 66 0.17 23.61 -11.56
C VAL A 66 0.95 23.43 -10.26
N PRO A 67 0.51 24.06 -9.15
CA PRO A 67 1.28 24.11 -7.93
C PRO A 67 1.52 22.71 -7.32
N ALA A 68 2.62 22.60 -6.57
CA ALA A 68 2.96 21.45 -5.75
C ALA A 68 2.90 21.84 -4.26
N LEU A 69 2.91 20.84 -3.37
CA LEU A 69 2.92 21.09 -1.93
C LEU A 69 4.27 21.65 -1.47
N VAL A 70 4.23 22.49 -0.44
CA VAL A 70 5.45 22.86 0.29
C VAL A 70 6.09 21.62 0.91
N PRO A 71 7.42 21.59 1.14
CA PRO A 71 8.11 20.39 1.64
C PRO A 71 7.53 19.79 2.92
N ALA A 72 7.00 20.63 3.81
CA ALA A 72 6.41 20.18 5.09
C ALA A 72 5.10 19.37 4.89
N ASP A 73 4.37 19.63 3.81
CA ASP A 73 3.10 18.98 3.49
C ASP A 73 3.21 17.92 2.40
N ASP A 74 4.41 17.78 1.78
CA ASP A 74 4.59 16.98 0.58
C ASP A 74 4.49 15.47 0.86
N VAL A 75 4.23 14.72 -0.18
CA VAL A 75 3.95 13.28 -0.08
C VAL A 75 5.01 12.47 -0.81
N ILE A 76 5.37 11.33 -0.24
CA ILE A 76 6.23 10.35 -0.90
C ILE A 76 5.49 9.78 -2.10
N THR A 77 6.13 9.85 -3.26
CA THR A 77 5.64 9.26 -4.51
C THR A 77 6.50 8.07 -4.92
N ASN A 78 5.89 7.15 -5.64
CA ASN A 78 6.57 5.97 -6.14
C ASN A 78 6.45 5.93 -7.65
N HIS A 79 7.47 5.42 -8.32
CA HIS A 79 7.56 5.44 -9.77
C HIS A 79 8.06 4.11 -10.32
N ILE A 80 7.85 3.89 -11.61
CA ILE A 80 8.45 2.82 -12.39
C ILE A 80 8.59 3.26 -13.85
N HIS A 81 9.73 2.99 -14.46
CA HIS A 81 9.90 3.23 -15.89
C HIS A 81 9.08 2.23 -16.72
N ALA A 82 8.51 2.68 -17.83
CA ALA A 82 7.63 1.86 -18.67
C ALA A 82 8.32 0.58 -19.16
N ASP A 83 9.59 0.64 -19.60
CA ASP A 83 10.34 -0.53 -20.07
C ASP A 83 10.60 -1.53 -18.94
N ASP A 84 10.91 -1.04 -17.75
CA ASP A 84 11.12 -1.89 -16.60
C ASP A 84 9.81 -2.55 -16.16
N LEU A 85 8.69 -1.82 -16.21
CA LEU A 85 7.37 -2.40 -15.97
C LEU A 85 7.06 -3.52 -16.97
N ALA A 86 7.32 -3.33 -18.25
CA ALA A 86 7.13 -4.36 -19.28
C ALA A 86 7.99 -5.60 -18.99
N ARG A 87 9.24 -5.43 -18.58
CA ARG A 87 10.15 -6.53 -18.19
C ARG A 87 9.66 -7.25 -16.93
N ILE A 88 9.16 -6.51 -15.93
CA ILE A 88 8.56 -7.05 -14.72
C ILE A 88 7.32 -7.88 -15.07
N ALA A 89 6.42 -7.34 -15.89
CA ALA A 89 5.20 -8.02 -16.31
C ALA A 89 5.50 -9.33 -17.06
N ARG A 90 6.41 -9.28 -18.04
CA ARG A 90 6.87 -10.47 -18.75
C ARG A 90 7.46 -11.52 -17.81
N THR A 91 8.30 -11.09 -16.86
CA THR A 91 8.91 -12.02 -15.89
C THR A 91 7.87 -12.63 -14.97
N ALA A 92 6.89 -11.82 -14.53
CA ALA A 92 5.78 -12.27 -13.70
C ALA A 92 4.93 -13.34 -14.40
N LEU A 93 4.65 -13.17 -15.69
CA LEU A 93 3.90 -14.15 -16.49
C LEU A 93 4.64 -15.47 -16.63
N LEU A 94 5.96 -15.43 -16.87
CA LEU A 94 6.74 -16.62 -17.16
C LEU A 94 7.16 -17.42 -15.92
N ARG A 95 7.43 -16.75 -14.81
CA ARG A 95 7.99 -17.38 -13.60
C ARG A 95 7.56 -16.73 -12.29
N GLY A 96 6.50 -15.94 -12.31
CA GLY A 96 6.00 -15.29 -11.10
C GLY A 96 5.46 -16.30 -10.08
N PRO A 97 5.74 -16.11 -8.79
CA PRO A 97 5.18 -16.95 -7.75
C PRO A 97 3.67 -16.75 -7.65
N ARG A 98 2.94 -17.84 -7.45
CA ARG A 98 1.48 -17.80 -7.33
C ARG A 98 1.06 -17.16 -6.01
N GLN A 99 -0.12 -16.53 -5.98
CA GLN A 99 -0.72 -15.93 -4.79
C GLN A 99 0.19 -14.93 -4.09
N ARG A 100 0.78 -14.02 -4.89
CA ARG A 100 1.66 -12.96 -4.40
C ARG A 100 1.17 -11.60 -4.85
N VAL A 101 1.51 -10.61 -4.02
CA VAL A 101 1.42 -9.20 -4.39
C VAL A 101 2.84 -8.65 -4.41
N ILE A 102 3.25 -8.10 -5.54
CA ILE A 102 4.58 -7.52 -5.75
C ILE A 102 4.42 -6.06 -6.17
N ASN A 103 5.15 -5.18 -5.51
CA ASN A 103 5.21 -3.78 -5.90
C ASN A 103 6.18 -3.64 -7.08
N ALA A 104 5.67 -3.20 -8.22
CA ALA A 104 6.47 -2.90 -9.41
C ALA A 104 6.92 -1.44 -9.36
N VAL A 105 7.91 -1.17 -8.53
CA VAL A 105 8.43 0.18 -8.27
C VAL A 105 9.95 0.21 -8.48
N ASP A 106 10.48 1.37 -8.82
CA ASP A 106 11.92 1.63 -8.85
C ASP A 106 12.47 1.94 -7.43
N ASP A 107 13.74 2.29 -7.35
CA ASP A 107 14.41 2.60 -6.09
C ASP A 107 14.35 4.09 -5.74
N SER A 108 13.59 4.89 -6.49
CA SER A 108 13.39 6.30 -6.18
C SER A 108 12.67 6.47 -4.85
N GLN A 109 13.22 7.31 -4.00
CA GLN A 109 12.62 7.69 -2.73
C GLN A 109 12.57 9.21 -2.67
N MET A 110 11.53 9.78 -3.26
CA MET A 110 11.38 11.23 -3.40
C MET A 110 9.96 11.67 -3.10
N THR A 111 9.80 12.93 -2.83
CA THR A 111 8.47 13.55 -2.75
C THR A 111 7.94 13.87 -4.15
N LEU A 112 6.65 14.14 -4.26
CA LEU A 112 6.05 14.56 -5.52
C LEU A 112 6.66 15.87 -6.03
N GLY A 113 6.93 16.79 -5.11
CA GLY A 113 7.56 18.04 -5.45
C GLY A 113 9.00 17.88 -5.95
N ASP A 114 9.80 17.03 -5.28
CA ASP A 114 11.16 16.75 -5.74
C ASP A 114 11.17 16.10 -7.14
N TYR A 115 10.20 15.22 -7.42
CA TYR A 115 10.02 14.65 -8.74
C TYR A 115 9.77 15.72 -9.80
N LEU A 116 8.84 16.64 -9.51
CA LEU A 116 8.50 17.73 -10.43
C LEU A 116 9.68 18.69 -10.65
N ASP A 117 10.41 19.00 -9.59
CA ASP A 117 11.59 19.87 -9.68
C ASP A 117 12.69 19.24 -10.53
N GLN A 118 12.99 17.95 -10.34
CA GLN A 118 14.00 17.24 -11.14
C GLN A 118 13.62 17.20 -12.63
N VAL A 119 12.34 16.97 -12.94
CA VAL A 119 11.87 17.00 -14.34
C VAL A 119 11.93 18.41 -14.91
N ALA A 120 11.53 19.43 -14.13
CA ALA A 120 11.59 20.82 -14.56
C ALA A 120 13.04 21.24 -14.89
N ASP A 121 13.97 20.96 -13.97
CA ASP A 121 15.39 21.27 -14.15
C ASP A 121 15.97 20.59 -15.39
N ARG A 122 15.63 19.31 -15.62
CA ARG A 122 16.13 18.53 -16.77
C ARG A 122 15.62 19.08 -18.10
N LEU A 123 14.41 19.63 -18.13
CA LEU A 123 13.77 20.15 -19.34
C LEU A 123 13.96 21.67 -19.53
N GLY A 124 14.67 22.33 -18.62
CA GLY A 124 14.82 23.79 -18.65
C GLY A 124 13.50 24.53 -18.44
N LEU A 125 12.53 23.91 -17.73
CA LEU A 125 11.24 24.50 -17.39
C LEU A 125 11.28 25.12 -16.00
N PRO A 126 10.46 26.14 -15.72
CA PRO A 126 10.36 26.69 -14.39
C PRO A 126 9.78 25.64 -13.43
N ARG A 127 10.35 25.57 -12.22
CA ARG A 127 9.81 24.72 -11.15
C ARG A 127 8.40 25.18 -10.78
N PRO A 128 7.50 24.25 -10.39
CA PRO A 128 6.14 24.60 -10.01
C PRO A 128 6.12 25.42 -8.72
N PRO A 129 5.19 26.37 -8.56
CA PRO A 129 5.03 27.10 -7.31
C PRO A 129 4.65 26.18 -6.17
N ARG A 130 5.05 26.52 -4.95
CA ARG A 130 4.81 25.73 -3.75
C ARG A 130 3.74 26.36 -2.90
N HIS A 131 2.71 25.60 -2.55
CA HIS A 131 1.60 26.03 -1.71
C HIS A 131 1.37 25.06 -0.57
N SER A 132 0.81 25.53 0.51
CA SER A 132 0.37 24.71 1.63
C SER A 132 -0.80 23.81 1.21
N ARG A 133 -0.99 22.72 1.94
CA ARG A 133 -2.14 21.82 1.73
C ARG A 133 -3.48 22.56 1.85
N ALA A 134 -3.56 23.51 2.80
CA ALA A 134 -4.77 24.28 3.01
C ALA A 134 -5.12 25.17 1.81
N GLU A 135 -4.13 25.80 1.18
CA GLU A 135 -4.30 26.60 -0.02
C GLU A 135 -4.72 25.72 -1.21
N LEU A 136 -4.03 24.59 -1.44
CA LEU A 136 -4.34 23.69 -2.55
C LEU A 136 -5.72 23.06 -2.44
N THR A 137 -6.20 22.79 -1.23
CA THR A 137 -7.55 22.25 -1.04
C THR A 137 -8.64 23.22 -1.50
N ARG A 138 -8.36 24.52 -1.51
CA ARG A 138 -9.30 25.56 -1.97
C ARG A 138 -9.29 25.75 -3.49
N THR A 139 -8.18 25.41 -4.15
CA THR A 139 -7.93 25.76 -5.56
C THR A 139 -7.94 24.56 -6.51
N LEU A 140 -7.61 23.37 -6.01
CA LEU A 140 -7.53 22.16 -6.83
C LEU A 140 -8.79 21.30 -6.71
N SER A 141 -9.09 20.56 -7.79
CA SER A 141 -10.16 19.57 -7.77
C SER A 141 -9.87 18.43 -6.79
N GLU A 142 -10.93 17.80 -6.26
CA GLU A 142 -10.80 16.66 -5.33
C GLU A 142 -9.98 15.51 -5.92
N VAL A 143 -10.07 15.23 -7.21
CA VAL A 143 -9.29 14.21 -7.89
C VAL A 143 -7.79 14.51 -7.80
N ARG A 144 -7.36 15.73 -8.05
CA ARG A 144 -5.97 16.14 -7.90
C ARG A 144 -5.50 16.09 -6.45
N MET A 145 -6.36 16.51 -5.52
CA MET A 145 -6.07 16.44 -4.09
C MET A 145 -5.96 15.01 -3.56
N SER A 146 -6.70 14.04 -4.12
CA SER A 146 -6.63 12.65 -3.66
C SER A 146 -5.22 12.07 -3.84
N PHE A 147 -4.53 12.39 -4.94
CA PHE A 147 -3.15 11.98 -5.18
C PHE A 147 -2.15 12.61 -4.20
N MET A 148 -2.49 13.77 -3.64
CA MET A 148 -1.65 14.48 -2.67
C MET A 148 -1.99 14.16 -1.21
N ARG A 149 -2.99 13.32 -0.95
CA ARG A 149 -3.38 12.89 0.41
C ARG A 149 -2.62 11.64 0.88
N GLU A 150 -2.20 10.81 -0.05
CA GLU A 150 -1.56 9.54 0.29
C GLU A 150 -0.04 9.62 0.15
N SER A 151 0.64 9.47 1.28
CA SER A 151 2.09 9.31 1.31
C SER A 151 2.41 7.86 1.65
N ARG A 152 2.98 7.13 0.70
CA ARG A 152 3.33 5.72 0.87
C ARG A 152 4.70 5.43 0.31
N ARG A 153 5.50 4.73 1.08
CA ARG A 153 6.77 4.18 0.60
C ARG A 153 6.60 2.71 0.29
N LEU A 154 6.70 2.34 -0.98
CA LEU A 154 6.57 0.96 -1.43
C LEU A 154 7.93 0.26 -1.41
N ASP A 155 7.92 -0.99 -0.96
CA ASP A 155 9.09 -1.83 -0.81
C ASP A 155 9.36 -2.66 -2.07
N THR A 156 10.60 -2.68 -2.55
CA THR A 156 11.06 -3.40 -3.74
C THR A 156 11.61 -4.80 -3.43
N ARG A 157 11.67 -5.23 -2.17
CA ARG A 157 12.33 -6.48 -1.77
C ARG A 157 11.79 -7.71 -2.49
N ARG A 158 10.47 -7.84 -2.63
CA ARG A 158 9.86 -8.97 -3.35
C ARG A 158 10.19 -8.94 -4.84
N LEU A 159 10.16 -7.77 -5.46
CA LEU A 159 10.56 -7.59 -6.86
C LEU A 159 11.97 -8.13 -7.10
N LYS A 160 12.92 -7.75 -6.24
CA LYS A 160 14.32 -8.13 -6.36
C LYS A 160 14.61 -9.58 -5.98
N ARG A 161 13.98 -10.11 -4.93
CA ARG A 161 14.26 -11.46 -4.41
C ARG A 161 13.45 -12.55 -5.09
N GLU A 162 12.16 -12.32 -5.35
CA GLU A 162 11.25 -13.34 -5.89
C GLU A 162 11.23 -13.33 -7.42
N LEU A 163 11.11 -12.15 -8.08
CA LEU A 163 11.17 -12.06 -9.54
C LEU A 163 12.59 -11.91 -10.08
N ARG A 164 13.57 -11.55 -9.26
CA ARG A 164 14.98 -11.35 -9.65
C ARG A 164 15.16 -10.41 -10.85
N VAL A 165 14.33 -9.38 -10.94
CA VAL A 165 14.42 -8.38 -11.99
C VAL A 165 15.47 -7.35 -11.60
N ARG A 166 16.39 -7.05 -12.52
CA ARG A 166 17.29 -5.89 -12.45
C ARG A 166 16.67 -4.78 -13.26
N LEU A 167 16.48 -3.63 -12.64
CA LEU A 167 15.93 -2.45 -13.30
C LEU A 167 17.00 -1.83 -14.21
N GLN A 168 16.59 -1.47 -15.42
CA GLN A 168 17.41 -0.68 -16.35
C GLN A 168 17.50 0.76 -15.87
N TRP A 169 16.38 1.24 -15.33
CA TRP A 169 16.24 2.58 -14.79
C TRP A 169 15.95 2.48 -13.28
N PRO A 170 17.00 2.32 -12.47
CA PRO A 170 16.81 2.06 -11.04
C PRO A 170 16.20 3.25 -10.29
N THR A 171 16.35 4.47 -10.82
CA THR A 171 15.75 5.68 -10.24
C THR A 171 15.35 6.66 -11.35
N VAL A 172 14.39 7.54 -11.05
CA VAL A 172 14.01 8.66 -11.90
C VAL A 172 15.24 9.52 -12.22
N ALA A 173 16.07 9.84 -11.24
CA ALA A 173 17.28 10.62 -11.45
C ALA A 173 18.25 9.97 -12.46
N ALA A 174 18.44 8.64 -12.37
CA ALA A 174 19.28 7.91 -13.31
C ALA A 174 18.72 7.93 -14.75
N PHE A 175 17.39 7.93 -14.88
CA PHE A 175 16.73 8.09 -16.18
C PHE A 175 16.93 9.50 -16.72
N LEU A 176 16.59 10.53 -15.94
CA LEU A 176 16.69 11.92 -16.36
C LEU A 176 18.13 12.30 -16.76
N ALA A 177 19.15 11.73 -16.10
CA ALA A 177 20.55 12.00 -16.44
C ALA A 177 20.99 11.42 -17.79
N ARG A 178 20.39 10.32 -18.27
CA ARG A 178 20.87 9.54 -19.42
C ARG A 178 19.91 9.49 -20.61
N ALA A 179 18.62 9.69 -20.37
CA ALA A 179 17.65 9.61 -21.45
C ALA A 179 17.78 10.79 -22.42
N PRO A 180 17.68 10.54 -23.73
CA PRO A 180 17.48 11.61 -24.72
C PRO A 180 16.05 12.14 -24.54
N ILE A 181 15.94 13.31 -23.96
CA ILE A 181 14.66 13.98 -23.68
C ILE A 181 14.69 15.36 -24.31
#